data_f50c9fac814ad9d7b381ced165acedb9
#
_entry.id   f50c9fac814ad9d7b381ced165acedb9
#
_cell.length_a   1.000
_cell.length_b   1.000
_cell.length_c   1.000
_cell.angle_alpha   90.00
_cell.angle_beta   90.00
_cell.angle_gamma   90.00
#
_symmetry.space_group_name_H-M   'P 1'
#
loop_
_entity.id
_entity.type
_entity.pdbx_description
1 polymer ?
#
loop_
_entity_poly.entity_id
_entity_poly.type
_entity_poly.pdbx_seq_one_letter_code
_entity_poly.pdbx_strand_id
1 'polypeptide(L)'
;MITNPPNGGEGKSRLPEEQESIKILDRMDRLYAAPLKTRTKSMLVVGKPNAGKTSLKNRFLDKYPAIEAPDGSRTIYGVLHVEAPAKADPRAFCMKILDALGASYGDVSFAVLSIQVLKLLHETKVQMLVIDEIHNFLTGRKDMKEALMNLIRSIYNERHISIIAFGIPKAQGVFVNDAQLNSPAVLNGLSCRSGTRVSNSFL
;
A
#
# COMPACT_ATOMS: atom_id res chain seq x y z
N MET A 1 -14.39 -42.36 42.36
CA MET A 1 -13.86 -41.02 42.07
C MET A 1 -13.06 -41.13 40.79
N ILE A 2 -13.62 -40.68 39.69
CA ILE A 2 -12.96 -40.65 38.38
C ILE A 2 -12.72 -39.20 38.06
N THR A 3 -11.47 -38.76 38.13
CA THR A 3 -11.04 -37.42 37.79
C THR A 3 -10.77 -37.35 36.28
N ASN A 4 -11.58 -36.56 35.57
CA ASN A 4 -11.32 -36.23 34.17
C ASN A 4 -10.07 -35.30 34.09
N PRO A 5 -9.16 -35.52 33.10
CA PRO A 5 -8.08 -34.60 32.88
C PRO A 5 -8.58 -33.30 32.19
N PRO A 6 -7.91 -32.18 32.39
CA PRO A 6 -8.32 -30.90 31.81
C PRO A 6 -8.11 -30.93 30.29
N ASN A 7 -9.15 -30.51 29.62
CA ASN A 7 -9.23 -30.35 28.17
C ASN A 7 -8.13 -29.38 27.68
N GLY A 8 -7.11 -29.90 27.04
CA GLY A 8 -6.06 -29.10 26.40
C GLY A 8 -6.68 -28.29 25.26
N GLY A 9 -6.64 -26.98 25.39
CA GLY A 9 -7.08 -26.07 24.33
C GLY A 9 -6.24 -26.30 23.07
N GLU A 10 -6.80 -27.03 22.12
CA GLU A 10 -6.26 -27.14 20.77
C GLU A 10 -6.24 -25.75 20.15
N GLY A 11 -5.05 -25.21 20.00
CA GLY A 11 -4.81 -24.02 19.20
C GLY A 11 -5.33 -24.28 17.79
N LYS A 12 -6.47 -23.67 17.41
CA LYS A 12 -7.00 -23.73 16.05
C LYS A 12 -5.87 -23.32 15.11
N SER A 13 -5.36 -24.27 14.31
CA SER A 13 -4.41 -23.96 13.25
C SER A 13 -5.05 -22.93 12.32
N ARG A 14 -4.44 -21.74 12.26
CA ARG A 14 -4.92 -20.67 11.38
C ARG A 14 -4.94 -21.17 9.96
N LEU A 15 -6.00 -20.83 9.22
CA LEU A 15 -6.09 -21.18 7.80
C LEU A 15 -4.86 -20.68 7.04
N PRO A 16 -4.38 -21.39 6.00
CA PRO A 16 -3.19 -20.98 5.23
C PRO A 16 -3.22 -19.54 4.73
N GLU A 17 -4.39 -19.03 4.37
CA GLU A 17 -4.61 -17.65 3.91
C GLU A 17 -4.41 -16.62 5.05
N GLU A 18 -4.78 -16.96 6.27
CA GLU A 18 -4.55 -16.11 7.44
C GLU A 18 -3.07 -16.05 7.78
N GLN A 19 -2.36 -17.16 7.67
CA GLN A 19 -0.90 -17.21 7.87
C GLN A 19 -0.15 -16.36 6.83
N GLU A 20 -0.57 -16.40 5.57
CA GLU A 20 -0.01 -15.58 4.50
C GLU A 20 -0.24 -14.08 4.75
N SER A 21 -1.47 -13.72 5.13
CA SER A 21 -1.83 -12.34 5.49
C SER A 21 -0.97 -11.80 6.64
N ILE A 22 -0.67 -12.63 7.65
CA ILE A 22 0.19 -12.26 8.77
C ILE A 22 1.62 -12.02 8.28
N LYS A 23 2.17 -12.90 7.45
CA LYS A 23 3.53 -12.73 6.88
C LYS A 23 3.67 -11.44 6.07
N ILE A 24 2.62 -11.10 5.31
CA ILE A 24 2.58 -9.85 4.54
C ILE A 24 2.58 -8.65 5.47
N LEU A 25 1.72 -8.64 6.49
CA LEU A 25 1.67 -7.57 7.49
C LEU A 25 3.00 -7.40 8.21
N ASP A 26 3.61 -8.48 8.70
CA ASP A 26 4.92 -8.45 9.35
C ASP A 26 6.00 -7.86 8.44
N ARG A 27 5.92 -8.12 7.14
CA ARG A 27 6.86 -7.55 6.18
C ARG A 27 6.62 -6.07 5.94
N MET A 28 5.36 -5.64 5.87
CA MET A 28 4.98 -4.22 5.79
C MET A 28 5.45 -3.48 7.04
N ASP A 29 5.24 -4.04 8.23
CA ASP A 29 5.69 -3.48 9.51
C ASP A 29 7.22 -3.34 9.53
N ARG A 30 7.97 -4.34 9.07
CA ARG A 30 9.45 -4.28 8.97
C ARG A 30 9.92 -3.23 7.98
N LEU A 31 9.22 -3.02 6.87
CA LEU A 31 9.54 -1.96 5.93
C LEU A 31 9.32 -0.57 6.54
N TYR A 32 8.25 -0.40 7.30
CA TYR A 32 7.95 0.85 7.99
C TYR A 32 8.96 1.14 9.11
N ALA A 33 9.35 0.13 9.88
CA ALA A 33 10.32 0.26 10.97
C ALA A 33 11.78 0.37 10.51
N ALA A 34 12.04 0.19 9.20
CA ALA A 34 13.40 0.27 8.67
C ALA A 34 13.97 1.70 8.81
N PRO A 35 15.26 1.86 9.20
CA PRO A 35 15.88 3.18 9.30
C PRO A 35 15.81 3.93 7.96
N LEU A 36 15.41 5.21 8.00
CA LEU A 36 15.32 6.07 6.80
C LEU A 36 16.65 6.24 6.05
N LYS A 37 17.78 6.00 6.72
CA LYS A 37 19.13 6.04 6.13
C LYS A 37 19.49 4.78 5.34
N THR A 38 18.75 3.70 5.53
CA THR A 38 18.92 2.47 4.76
C THR A 38 18.16 2.63 3.45
N ARG A 39 18.73 2.14 2.34
CA ARG A 39 18.12 2.18 1.01
C ARG A 39 16.62 1.82 1.11
N THR A 40 15.77 2.76 0.75
CA THR A 40 14.33 2.61 0.73
C THR A 40 13.95 1.30 0.03
N LYS A 41 12.97 0.59 0.51
CA LYS A 41 12.51 -0.66 -0.07
C LYS A 41 11.09 -0.50 -0.57
N SER A 42 10.78 -1.12 -1.69
CA SER A 42 9.42 -1.23 -2.21
C SER A 42 8.88 -2.65 -2.02
N MET A 43 7.57 -2.77 -2.00
CA MET A 43 6.87 -4.04 -1.90
C MET A 43 5.63 -4.01 -2.78
N LEU A 44 5.42 -5.08 -3.54
CA LEU A 44 4.23 -5.26 -4.35
C LEU A 44 3.41 -6.44 -3.79
N VAL A 45 2.17 -6.16 -3.42
CA VAL A 45 1.19 -7.17 -2.99
C VAL A 45 0.22 -7.43 -4.12
N VAL A 46 0.26 -8.61 -4.69
CA VAL A 46 -0.65 -9.00 -5.78
C VAL A 46 -1.61 -10.09 -5.35
N GLY A 47 -2.83 -10.00 -5.84
CA GLY A 47 -3.86 -11.00 -5.59
C GLY A 47 -5.03 -10.80 -6.53
N LYS A 48 -5.80 -11.87 -6.75
CA LYS A 48 -7.04 -11.80 -7.54
C LYS A 48 -8.02 -10.76 -6.97
N PRO A 49 -8.98 -10.24 -7.74
CA PRO A 49 -10.10 -9.50 -7.18
C PRO A 49 -10.75 -10.26 -6.03
N ASN A 50 -11.19 -9.55 -4.99
CA ASN A 50 -11.81 -10.12 -3.78
C ASN A 50 -10.93 -11.09 -2.96
N ALA A 51 -9.62 -11.08 -3.16
CA ALA A 51 -8.67 -11.91 -2.41
C ALA A 51 -8.27 -11.30 -1.04
N GLY A 52 -9.05 -10.41 -0.46
CA GLY A 52 -8.77 -9.85 0.86
C GLY A 52 -7.70 -8.74 0.90
N LYS A 53 -7.19 -8.25 -0.25
CA LYS A 53 -6.20 -7.18 -0.31
C LYS A 53 -6.62 -5.92 0.45
N THR A 54 -7.87 -5.50 0.27
CA THR A 54 -8.44 -4.32 0.94
C THR A 54 -8.47 -4.49 2.45
N SER A 55 -8.88 -5.66 2.95
CA SER A 55 -8.86 -5.97 4.38
C SER A 55 -7.45 -5.96 4.95
N LEU A 56 -6.49 -6.54 4.21
CA LEU A 56 -5.08 -6.54 4.59
C LEU A 56 -4.52 -5.11 4.67
N LYS A 57 -4.79 -4.31 3.65
CA LYS A 57 -4.41 -2.90 3.58
C LYS A 57 -4.99 -2.11 4.76
N ASN A 58 -6.29 -2.23 5.00
CA ASN A 58 -6.96 -1.50 6.08
C ASN A 58 -6.38 -1.90 7.44
N ARG A 59 -6.17 -3.20 7.72
CA ARG A 59 -5.51 -3.66 8.95
C ARG A 59 -4.12 -3.06 9.15
N PHE A 60 -3.39 -2.82 8.07
CA PHE A 60 -2.09 -2.14 8.14
C PHE A 60 -2.25 -0.65 8.43
N LEU A 61 -3.14 0.04 7.71
CA LEU A 61 -3.39 1.48 7.90
C LEU A 61 -3.90 1.81 9.31
N ASP A 62 -4.75 0.96 9.87
CA ASP A 62 -5.30 1.12 11.22
C ASP A 62 -4.21 1.12 12.32
N LYS A 63 -3.05 0.53 12.05
CA LYS A 63 -1.90 0.54 12.98
C LYS A 63 -1.15 1.89 12.98
N TYR A 64 -1.24 2.65 11.91
CA TYR A 64 -0.45 3.86 11.69
C TYR A 64 -1.36 5.04 11.32
N PRO A 65 -2.27 5.46 12.20
CA PRO A 65 -3.14 6.60 11.96
C PRO A 65 -2.32 7.89 11.84
N ALA A 66 -2.88 8.87 11.14
CA ALA A 66 -2.34 10.21 11.16
C ALA A 66 -2.47 10.81 12.58
N ILE A 67 -1.46 11.56 13.01
CA ILE A 67 -1.42 12.20 14.33
C ILE A 67 -1.17 13.70 14.20
N GLU A 68 -1.71 14.47 15.09
CA GLU A 68 -1.34 15.89 15.18
C GLU A 68 0.08 16.05 15.75
N ALA A 69 0.82 17.00 15.21
CA ALA A 69 2.11 17.37 15.77
C ALA A 69 1.90 17.92 17.20
N PRO A 70 2.85 17.74 18.13
CA PRO A 70 2.71 18.19 19.51
C PRO A 70 2.43 19.68 19.67
N ASP A 71 2.82 20.48 18.69
CA ASP A 71 2.61 21.94 18.62
C ASP A 71 1.30 22.32 17.92
N GLY A 72 0.52 21.36 17.46
CA GLY A 72 -0.73 21.59 16.72
C GLY A 72 -0.54 22.20 15.32
N SER A 73 0.70 22.36 14.86
CA SER A 73 1.01 23.08 13.61
C SER A 73 0.66 22.31 12.34
N ARG A 74 0.57 21.00 12.42
CA ARG A 74 0.36 20.12 11.24
C ARG A 74 -0.06 18.72 11.62
N THR A 75 -0.62 18.01 10.65
CA THR A 75 -0.81 16.56 10.74
C THR A 75 0.44 15.83 10.25
N ILE A 76 0.86 14.81 10.98
CA ILE A 76 1.97 13.91 10.63
C ILE A 76 1.39 12.61 10.10
N TYR A 77 1.81 12.23 8.91
CA TYR A 77 1.41 10.98 8.25
C TYR A 77 2.61 10.04 8.20
N GLY A 78 2.73 9.10 9.14
CA GLY A 78 3.76 8.05 9.02
C GLY A 78 3.53 7.20 7.77
N VAL A 79 2.28 6.83 7.52
CA VAL A 79 1.82 6.09 6.34
C VAL A 79 0.75 6.90 5.63
N LEU A 80 0.93 7.15 4.33
CA LEU A 80 -0.08 7.80 3.49
C LEU A 80 -0.64 6.77 2.50
N HIS A 81 -1.97 6.69 2.41
CA HIS A 81 -2.66 5.83 1.45
C HIS A 81 -3.26 6.65 0.31
N VAL A 82 -3.05 6.19 -0.91
CA VAL A 82 -3.67 6.74 -2.13
C VAL A 82 -4.10 5.62 -3.06
N GLU A 83 -5.15 5.86 -3.81
CA GLU A 83 -5.57 4.98 -4.90
C GLU A 83 -5.05 5.50 -6.23
N ALA A 84 -4.49 4.61 -7.05
CA ALA A 84 -4.05 4.97 -8.41
C ALA A 84 -5.23 5.49 -9.25
N PRO A 85 -5.06 6.56 -10.06
CA PRO A 85 -6.09 6.99 -11.00
C PRO A 85 -6.40 5.87 -11.99
N ALA A 86 -7.58 5.87 -12.61
CA ALA A 86 -8.05 4.81 -13.51
C ALA A 86 -7.14 4.52 -14.72
N LYS A 87 -6.24 5.45 -15.03
CA LYS A 87 -5.18 5.34 -16.06
C LYS A 87 -3.96 6.11 -15.60
N ALA A 88 -2.82 5.88 -16.24
CA ALA A 88 -1.61 6.66 -16.00
C ALA A 88 -1.87 8.14 -16.31
N ASP A 89 -2.02 8.92 -15.24
CA ASP A 89 -2.22 10.36 -15.26
C ASP A 89 -1.43 10.97 -14.10
N PRO A 90 -0.24 11.54 -14.37
CA PRO A 90 0.62 12.09 -13.33
C PRO A 90 -0.02 13.25 -12.57
N ARG A 91 -0.82 14.10 -13.26
CA ARG A 91 -1.50 15.23 -12.65
C ARG A 91 -2.59 14.74 -11.69
N ALA A 92 -3.43 13.82 -12.14
CA ALA A 92 -4.47 13.22 -11.29
C ALA A 92 -3.88 12.49 -10.08
N PHE A 93 -2.72 11.84 -10.23
CA PHE A 93 -2.05 11.18 -9.11
C PHE A 93 -1.50 12.18 -8.09
N CYS A 94 -0.90 13.30 -8.54
CA CYS A 94 -0.52 14.39 -7.64
C CYS A 94 -1.73 14.91 -6.85
N MET A 95 -2.87 15.15 -7.52
CA MET A 95 -4.09 15.63 -6.87
C MET A 95 -4.57 14.64 -5.80
N LYS A 96 -4.59 13.34 -6.09
CA LYS A 96 -4.95 12.31 -5.10
C LYS A 96 -4.02 12.29 -3.88
N ILE A 97 -2.72 12.53 -4.07
CA ILE A 97 -1.77 12.64 -2.94
C ILE A 97 -2.08 13.90 -2.12
N LEU A 98 -2.32 15.04 -2.77
CA LEU A 98 -2.64 16.29 -2.10
C LEU A 98 -3.96 16.21 -1.34
N ASP A 99 -5.00 15.60 -1.94
CA ASP A 99 -6.28 15.32 -1.27
C ASP A 99 -6.09 14.45 -0.02
N ALA A 100 -5.29 13.40 -0.11
CA ALA A 100 -5.00 12.51 1.01
C ALA A 100 -4.22 13.22 2.14
N LEU A 101 -3.47 14.26 1.82
CA LEU A 101 -2.77 15.13 2.79
C LEU A 101 -3.67 16.26 3.31
N GLY A 102 -4.91 16.41 2.83
CA GLY A 102 -5.80 17.51 3.15
C GLY A 102 -5.33 18.88 2.62
N ALA A 103 -4.53 18.88 1.56
CA ALA A 103 -3.92 20.08 1.00
C ALA A 103 -4.74 20.65 -0.16
N SER A 104 -4.95 21.97 -0.15
CA SER A 104 -5.55 22.67 -1.27
C SER A 104 -4.58 22.82 -2.43
N TYR A 105 -5.08 22.77 -3.65
CA TYR A 105 -4.34 23.02 -4.88
C TYR A 105 -5.23 23.74 -5.89
N GLY A 106 -4.59 24.53 -6.76
CA GLY A 106 -5.28 25.25 -7.84
C GLY A 106 -5.23 24.51 -9.19
N ASP A 107 -5.78 25.13 -10.21
CA ASP A 107 -5.64 24.66 -11.59
C ASP A 107 -4.25 25.03 -12.15
N VAL A 108 -3.26 24.28 -11.72
CA VAL A 108 -1.84 24.48 -12.06
C VAL A 108 -1.28 23.29 -12.85
N SER A 109 -0.10 23.47 -13.43
CA SER A 109 0.55 22.45 -14.23
C SER A 109 1.01 21.24 -13.37
N PHE A 110 1.21 20.10 -14.01
CA PHE A 110 1.80 18.92 -13.36
C PHE A 110 3.13 19.22 -12.67
N ALA A 111 3.99 20.05 -13.29
CA ALA A 111 5.27 20.42 -12.71
C ALA A 111 5.11 21.14 -11.35
N VAL A 112 4.17 22.06 -11.23
CA VAL A 112 3.88 22.75 -9.97
C VAL A 112 3.31 21.78 -8.93
N LEU A 113 2.35 20.93 -9.32
CA LEU A 113 1.77 19.94 -8.41
C LEU A 113 2.81 18.94 -7.90
N SER A 114 3.73 18.48 -8.76
CA SER A 114 4.78 17.54 -8.35
C SER A 114 5.72 18.13 -7.31
N ILE A 115 6.09 19.38 -7.45
CA ILE A 115 6.90 20.12 -6.45
C ILE A 115 6.12 20.24 -5.13
N GLN A 116 4.84 20.59 -5.18
CA GLN A 116 3.99 20.71 -4.00
C GLN A 116 3.86 19.35 -3.28
N VAL A 117 3.64 18.27 -4.03
CA VAL A 117 3.59 16.90 -3.47
C VAL A 117 4.88 16.56 -2.75
N LEU A 118 6.05 16.71 -3.39
CA LEU A 118 7.33 16.38 -2.79
C LEU A 118 7.61 17.21 -1.54
N LYS A 119 7.24 18.49 -1.54
CA LYS A 119 7.36 19.37 -0.38
C LYS A 119 6.49 18.90 0.79
N LEU A 120 5.20 18.68 0.54
CA LEU A 120 4.25 18.30 1.58
C LEU A 120 4.50 16.90 2.15
N LEU A 121 4.88 15.93 1.34
CA LEU A 121 5.29 14.61 1.82
C LEU A 121 6.45 14.71 2.82
N HIS A 122 7.38 15.64 2.60
CA HIS A 122 8.47 15.89 3.53
C HIS A 122 8.01 16.60 4.81
N GLU A 123 7.23 17.67 4.67
CA GLU A 123 6.76 18.47 5.80
C GLU A 123 5.84 17.67 6.74
N THR A 124 4.99 16.81 6.18
CA THR A 124 4.08 15.94 6.94
C THR A 124 4.72 14.63 7.40
N LYS A 125 6.04 14.47 7.18
CA LYS A 125 6.83 13.32 7.66
C LYS A 125 6.37 11.95 7.14
N VAL A 126 5.83 11.91 5.92
CA VAL A 126 5.46 10.64 5.29
C VAL A 126 6.70 9.76 5.13
N GLN A 127 6.65 8.55 5.68
CA GLN A 127 7.74 7.57 5.59
C GLN A 127 7.40 6.43 4.62
N MET A 128 6.10 6.20 4.42
CA MET A 128 5.61 5.15 3.56
C MET A 128 4.38 5.61 2.76
N LEU A 129 4.42 5.34 1.46
CA LEU A 129 3.30 5.56 0.54
C LEU A 129 2.68 4.21 0.16
N VAL A 130 1.42 4.02 0.51
CA VAL A 130 0.63 2.84 0.12
C VAL A 130 -0.21 3.21 -1.09
N ILE A 131 0.02 2.53 -2.21
CA ILE A 131 -0.69 2.79 -3.47
C ILE A 131 -1.60 1.60 -3.77
N ASP A 132 -2.91 1.83 -3.81
CA ASP A 132 -3.88 0.81 -4.24
C ASP A 132 -4.11 0.88 -5.75
N GLU A 133 -4.56 -0.25 -6.34
CA GLU A 133 -4.86 -0.39 -7.76
C GLU A 133 -3.70 0.02 -8.70
N ILE A 134 -2.44 -0.21 -8.28
CA ILE A 134 -1.23 0.21 -9.00
C ILE A 134 -1.19 -0.27 -10.47
N HIS A 135 -1.90 -1.34 -10.80
CA HIS A 135 -1.99 -1.86 -12.17
C HIS A 135 -2.61 -0.88 -13.16
N ASN A 136 -3.37 0.12 -12.69
CA ASN A 136 -3.90 1.20 -13.52
C ASN A 136 -2.79 2.03 -14.19
N PHE A 137 -1.59 2.07 -13.60
CA PHE A 137 -0.43 2.75 -14.20
C PHE A 137 0.06 2.11 -15.50
N LEU A 138 -0.37 0.88 -15.79
CA LEU A 138 -0.07 0.21 -17.07
C LEU A 138 -0.99 0.67 -18.21
N THR A 139 -2.08 1.40 -17.90
CA THR A 139 -3.07 1.86 -18.87
C THR A 139 -2.83 3.33 -19.21
N GLY A 140 -2.90 3.70 -20.47
CA GLY A 140 -2.73 5.08 -20.91
C GLY A 140 -1.55 5.28 -21.87
N ARG A 141 -1.29 6.53 -22.23
CA ARG A 141 -0.24 6.93 -23.17
C ARG A 141 1.14 6.71 -22.55
N LYS A 142 2.13 6.42 -23.42
CA LYS A 142 3.51 6.12 -23.01
C LYS A 142 4.15 7.28 -22.23
N ASP A 143 4.00 8.50 -22.74
CA ASP A 143 4.53 9.71 -22.11
C ASP A 143 3.97 9.94 -20.68
N MET A 144 2.68 9.70 -20.49
CA MET A 144 2.03 9.80 -19.18
C MET A 144 2.54 8.72 -18.20
N LYS A 145 2.75 7.50 -18.68
CA LYS A 145 3.34 6.42 -17.88
C LYS A 145 4.77 6.77 -17.44
N GLU A 146 5.58 7.29 -18.35
CA GLU A 146 6.97 7.70 -18.07
C GLU A 146 7.01 8.85 -17.06
N ALA A 147 6.18 9.89 -17.24
CA ALA A 147 6.09 11.01 -16.30
C ALA A 147 5.63 10.57 -14.91
N LEU A 148 4.64 9.65 -14.85
CA LEU A 148 4.16 9.07 -13.58
C LEU A 148 5.25 8.25 -12.88
N MET A 149 5.98 7.42 -13.62
CA MET A 149 7.09 6.64 -13.05
C MET A 149 8.24 7.53 -12.59
N ASN A 150 8.52 8.64 -13.28
CA ASN A 150 9.50 9.62 -12.82
C ASN A 150 9.07 10.27 -11.50
N LEU A 151 7.80 10.63 -11.33
CA LEU A 151 7.28 11.12 -10.05
C LEU A 151 7.45 10.09 -8.93
N ILE A 152 7.13 8.82 -9.19
CA ILE A 152 7.32 7.72 -8.22
C ILE A 152 8.80 7.58 -7.83
N ARG A 153 9.71 7.68 -8.80
CA ARG A 153 11.17 7.64 -8.53
C ARG A 153 11.62 8.82 -7.69
N SER A 154 11.13 10.04 -7.95
CA SER A 154 11.43 11.21 -7.14
C SER A 154 10.95 11.04 -5.69
N ILE A 155 9.72 10.55 -5.49
CA ILE A 155 9.19 10.23 -4.15
C ILE A 155 10.09 9.20 -3.45
N TYR A 156 10.44 8.13 -4.15
CA TYR A 156 11.25 7.04 -3.61
C TYR A 156 12.69 7.46 -3.29
N ASN A 157 13.37 8.13 -4.21
CA ASN A 157 14.81 8.43 -4.10
C ASN A 157 15.08 9.71 -3.31
N GLU A 158 14.37 10.80 -3.61
CA GLU A 158 14.64 12.12 -3.03
C GLU A 158 14.08 12.26 -1.63
N ARG A 159 12.99 11.57 -1.33
CA ARG A 159 12.30 11.65 -0.03
C ARG A 159 12.51 10.42 0.84
N HIS A 160 13.17 9.39 0.31
CA HIS A 160 13.41 8.13 1.03
C HIS A 160 12.12 7.47 1.55
N ILE A 161 11.02 7.65 0.82
CA ILE A 161 9.71 7.11 1.16
C ILE A 161 9.61 5.67 0.65
N SER A 162 9.33 4.72 1.53
CA SER A 162 9.05 3.34 1.13
C SER A 162 7.73 3.25 0.37
N ILE A 163 7.65 2.40 -0.66
CA ILE A 163 6.44 2.24 -1.45
C ILE A 163 5.89 0.83 -1.28
N ILE A 164 4.65 0.73 -0.83
CA ILE A 164 3.88 -0.51 -0.87
C ILE A 164 2.76 -0.34 -1.88
N ALA A 165 2.72 -1.23 -2.87
CA ALA A 165 1.72 -1.20 -3.92
C ALA A 165 0.81 -2.43 -3.86
N PHE A 166 -0.49 -2.23 -4.01
CA PHE A 166 -1.49 -3.27 -4.11
C PHE A 166 -2.05 -3.33 -5.53
N GLY A 167 -2.29 -4.54 -6.03
CA GLY A 167 -2.87 -4.70 -7.36
C GLY A 167 -3.22 -6.14 -7.71
N ILE A 168 -3.68 -6.34 -8.94
CA ILE A 168 -3.87 -7.66 -9.54
C ILE A 168 -2.53 -8.17 -10.11
N PRO A 169 -2.37 -9.45 -10.46
CA PRO A 169 -1.10 -9.99 -10.96
C PRO A 169 -0.47 -9.22 -12.11
N LYS A 170 -1.27 -8.57 -12.96
CA LYS A 170 -0.80 -7.67 -14.02
C LYS A 170 0.09 -6.54 -13.50
N ALA A 171 -0.09 -6.11 -12.25
CA ALA A 171 0.68 -5.03 -11.63
C ALA A 171 2.20 -5.31 -11.58
N GLN A 172 2.63 -6.56 -11.68
CA GLN A 172 4.05 -6.92 -11.78
C GLN A 172 4.74 -6.16 -12.92
N GLY A 173 4.04 -5.90 -14.03
CA GLY A 173 4.57 -5.14 -15.17
C GLY A 173 4.93 -3.67 -14.86
N VAL A 174 4.44 -3.08 -13.76
CA VAL A 174 4.82 -1.73 -13.33
C VAL A 174 6.26 -1.71 -12.83
N PHE A 175 6.68 -2.78 -12.15
CA PHE A 175 7.98 -2.84 -11.46
C PHE A 175 9.06 -3.54 -12.27
N VAL A 176 8.71 -4.45 -13.19
CA VAL A 176 9.67 -5.25 -13.97
C VAL A 176 10.61 -4.38 -14.81
N ASN A 177 10.14 -3.25 -15.31
CA ASN A 177 10.89 -2.36 -16.17
C ASN A 177 11.65 -1.26 -15.42
N ASP A 178 11.64 -1.27 -14.08
CA ASP A 178 12.28 -0.24 -13.28
C ASP A 178 13.36 -0.84 -12.36
N ALA A 179 14.61 -0.69 -12.78
CA ALA A 179 15.76 -1.21 -12.01
C ALA A 179 15.89 -0.60 -10.60
N GLN A 180 15.32 0.59 -10.37
CA GLN A 180 15.37 1.27 -9.07
C GLN A 180 14.30 0.76 -8.11
N LEU A 181 13.14 0.38 -8.64
CA LEU A 181 12.04 -0.23 -7.88
C LEU A 181 12.12 -1.77 -7.89
N ASN A 182 13.13 -2.33 -8.55
CA ASN A 182 13.27 -3.75 -8.89
C ASN A 182 13.68 -4.65 -7.69
N SER A 183 13.31 -4.30 -6.48
CA SER A 183 13.34 -5.20 -5.33
C SER A 183 11.96 -5.38 -4.70
N PRO A 184 10.86 -5.49 -5.49
CA PRO A 184 9.59 -5.77 -4.88
C PRO A 184 9.64 -7.21 -4.36
N ALA A 185 9.37 -7.37 -3.10
CA ALA A 185 8.94 -8.67 -2.64
C ALA A 185 7.54 -8.91 -3.21
N VAL A 186 7.49 -9.60 -4.32
CA VAL A 186 6.23 -10.07 -4.89
C VAL A 186 5.74 -11.19 -3.99
N LEU A 187 4.65 -10.96 -3.28
CA LEU A 187 3.95 -11.99 -2.51
C LEU A 187 2.75 -12.44 -3.33
N ASN A 188 2.91 -13.57 -4.01
CA ASN A 188 1.84 -14.27 -4.69
C ASN A 188 1.13 -15.15 -3.67
N GLY A 189 -0.06 -14.79 -3.19
CA GLY A 189 -0.65 -15.67 -2.19
C GLY A 189 -2.02 -15.35 -1.64
N LEU A 190 -2.65 -14.25 -2.03
CA LEU A 190 -4.04 -14.03 -1.65
C LEU A 190 -4.96 -14.69 -2.69
N SER A 191 -5.20 -16.01 -2.58
CA SER A 191 -6.25 -16.70 -3.33
C SER A 191 -7.47 -16.85 -2.44
N CYS A 192 -8.53 -16.12 -2.73
CA CYS A 192 -9.83 -16.36 -2.12
C CYS A 192 -10.40 -17.66 -2.70
N ARG A 193 -10.54 -18.71 -1.90
CA ARG A 193 -11.50 -19.76 -2.21
C ARG A 193 -12.89 -19.16 -2.02
N SER A 194 -13.64 -19.04 -3.10
CA SER A 194 -15.07 -18.73 -3.07
C SER A 194 -15.76 -19.62 -2.05
N GLY A 195 -16.40 -18.98 -1.07
CA GLY A 195 -17.06 -19.64 0.04
C GLY A 195 -18.00 -20.73 -0.42
N THR A 196 -17.87 -21.86 0.23
CA THR A 196 -18.87 -22.92 0.27
C THR A 196 -20.22 -22.30 0.64
N ARG A 197 -21.17 -22.37 -0.27
CA ARG A 197 -22.58 -22.11 0.06
C ARG A 197 -22.95 -23.01 1.22
N VAL A 198 -23.24 -22.41 2.35
CA VAL A 198 -23.99 -23.10 3.39
C VAL A 198 -25.42 -23.22 2.86
N SER A 199 -25.75 -24.38 2.38
CA SER A 199 -27.12 -24.74 2.09
C SER A 199 -27.87 -24.86 3.40
N ASN A 200 -28.62 -23.84 3.76
CA ASN A 200 -29.69 -23.95 4.75
C ASN A 200 -30.80 -24.82 4.16
N SER A 201 -30.79 -26.10 4.51
CA SER A 201 -31.98 -26.94 4.45
C SER A 201 -32.56 -26.99 5.86
N PHE A 202 -33.52 -26.11 6.13
CA PHE A 202 -34.53 -26.34 7.16
C PHE A 202 -35.71 -27.04 6.51
N LEU A 203 -36.00 -28.23 6.95
CA LEU A 203 -37.30 -28.81 7.13
C LEU A 203 -37.41 -29.26 8.57
#